data_6d3894e122025a1d78dd44b41798bb1b
#
_entry.id   6d3894e122025a1d78dd44b41798bb1b
#
_cell.length_a   1.000
_cell.length_b   1.000
_cell.length_c   1.000
_cell.angle_alpha   90.00
_cell.angle_beta   90.00
_cell.angle_gamma   90.00
#
_symmetry.space_group_name_H-M   'P 1'
#
loop_
_entity.id
_entity.type
_entity.pdbx_description
1 polymer ?
#
loop_
_entity_poly.entity_id
_entity_poly.type
_entity_poly.pdbx_seq_one_letter_code
_entity_poly.pdbx_strand_id
1 'polypeptide(L)'
;MASYTEVKVHGYEEYTKEVERHQGKPLYALFCGDKDEQGVSWCPDCVRAEPIVRKALPHLPEGSVFIYCQVGERTYWKDSKNEFKRILKLTGVPTLLKVGSPQKLTEDECLKSDLIEMLFSDD
;
A
#
# COMPACT_ATOMS: atom_id res chain seq x y z
N MET A 1 -15.08 16.48 6.28
CA MET A 1 -14.39 15.24 6.58
C MET A 1 -14.44 14.31 5.37
N ALA A 2 -13.27 13.89 4.88
CA ALA A 2 -13.22 13.01 3.72
C ALA A 2 -13.70 11.61 4.10
N SER A 3 -14.43 10.96 3.21
CA SER A 3 -14.81 9.57 3.37
C SER A 3 -14.04 8.71 2.37
N TYR A 4 -13.62 7.57 2.83
CA TYR A 4 -12.89 6.64 1.99
C TYR A 4 -13.30 5.21 2.35
N THR A 5 -13.00 4.29 1.44
CA THR A 5 -13.26 2.86 1.65
C THR A 5 -11.93 2.15 1.78
N GLU A 6 -11.81 1.29 2.78
CA GLU A 6 -10.61 0.47 2.92
C GLU A 6 -10.91 -0.95 2.46
N VAL A 7 -10.00 -1.52 1.66
CA VAL A 7 -10.08 -2.89 1.19
C VAL A 7 -8.79 -3.58 1.56
N LYS A 8 -8.89 -4.77 2.17
CA LYS A 8 -7.72 -5.56 2.55
C LYS A 8 -7.63 -6.76 1.62
N VAL A 9 -6.44 -6.95 1.04
CA VAL A 9 -6.22 -8.05 0.09
C VAL A 9 -4.91 -8.75 0.41
N HIS A 10 -4.78 -9.97 -0.11
CA HIS A 10 -3.57 -10.76 0.03
C HIS A 10 -3.20 -11.30 -1.35
N GLY A 11 -1.99 -10.97 -1.79
CA GLY A 11 -1.49 -11.46 -3.05
C GLY A 11 -1.85 -10.59 -4.24
N TYR A 12 -1.14 -10.84 -5.32
CA TYR A 12 -1.23 -10.00 -6.51
C TYR A 12 -2.60 -10.12 -7.21
N GLU A 13 -3.15 -11.32 -7.25
CA GLU A 13 -4.43 -11.54 -7.93
C GLU A 13 -5.57 -10.78 -7.25
N GLU A 14 -5.64 -10.86 -5.91
CA GLU A 14 -6.66 -10.10 -5.19
C GLU A 14 -6.47 -8.60 -5.37
N TYR A 15 -5.21 -8.15 -5.37
CA TYR A 15 -4.92 -6.74 -5.58
C TYR A 15 -5.47 -6.26 -6.93
N THR A 16 -5.17 -7.01 -8.01
CA THR A 16 -5.60 -6.58 -9.34
C THR A 16 -7.12 -6.57 -9.49
N LYS A 17 -7.80 -7.52 -8.84
CA LYS A 17 -9.25 -7.55 -8.87
C LYS A 17 -9.86 -6.32 -8.23
N GLU A 18 -9.28 -5.87 -7.11
CA GLU A 18 -9.81 -4.69 -6.44
C GLU A 18 -9.50 -3.41 -7.22
N VAL A 19 -8.35 -3.35 -7.87
CA VAL A 19 -8.04 -2.21 -8.74
C VAL A 19 -9.07 -2.11 -9.87
N GLU A 20 -9.39 -3.24 -10.49
CA GLU A 20 -10.39 -3.26 -11.56
C GLU A 20 -11.78 -2.88 -11.06
N ARG A 21 -12.14 -3.38 -9.88
CA ARG A 21 -13.47 -3.12 -9.31
C ARG A 21 -13.69 -1.64 -9.03
N HIS A 22 -12.64 -0.91 -8.71
CA HIS A 22 -12.75 0.48 -8.29
C HIS A 22 -12.20 1.47 -9.31
N GLN A 23 -12.16 1.08 -10.58
CA GLN A 23 -11.71 1.99 -11.62
C GLN A 23 -12.54 3.27 -11.66
N GLY A 24 -11.86 4.38 -11.89
CA GLY A 24 -12.52 5.67 -11.92
C GLY A 24 -12.54 6.39 -10.59
N LYS A 25 -12.11 5.72 -9.51
CA LYS A 25 -12.00 6.34 -8.18
C LYS A 25 -10.53 6.62 -7.88
N PRO A 26 -10.24 7.59 -6.99
CA PRO A 26 -8.87 7.75 -6.53
C PRO A 26 -8.46 6.50 -5.75
N LEU A 27 -7.43 5.81 -6.24
CA LEU A 27 -6.99 4.54 -5.66
C LEU A 27 -5.59 4.71 -5.09
N TYR A 28 -5.42 4.25 -3.85
CA TYR A 28 -4.11 4.26 -3.17
C TYR A 28 -3.87 2.88 -2.60
N ALA A 29 -2.62 2.45 -2.58
CA ALA A 29 -2.29 1.11 -2.10
C ALA A 29 -1.06 1.15 -1.23
N LEU A 30 -1.12 0.44 -0.10
CA LEU A 30 0.02 0.21 0.79
C LEU A 30 0.36 -1.26 0.73
N PHE A 31 1.61 -1.57 0.35
CA PHE A 31 2.10 -2.94 0.23
C PHE A 31 3.00 -3.25 1.40
N CYS A 32 2.69 -4.32 2.12
CA CYS A 32 3.44 -4.73 3.30
C CYS A 32 3.63 -6.24 3.30
N GLY A 33 4.66 -6.71 4.00
CA GLY A 33 4.82 -8.15 4.22
C GLY A 33 3.70 -8.71 5.05
N ASP A 34 3.44 -10.01 4.90
CA ASP A 34 2.35 -10.68 5.58
C ASP A 34 2.47 -10.57 7.10
N LYS A 35 1.32 -10.49 7.76
CA LYS A 35 1.23 -10.48 9.21
C LYS A 35 1.10 -11.91 9.71
N ASP A 36 1.65 -12.14 10.91
CA ASP A 36 1.53 -13.44 11.57
C ASP A 36 0.23 -13.50 12.38
N GLU A 37 0.09 -14.55 13.20
CA GLU A 37 -1.12 -14.77 13.99
C GLU A 37 -1.37 -13.66 15.01
N GLN A 38 -0.31 -12.97 15.44
CA GLN A 38 -0.45 -11.84 16.35
C GLN A 38 -0.67 -10.52 15.62
N GLY A 39 -0.76 -10.56 14.29
CA GLY A 39 -0.98 -9.35 13.52
C GLY A 39 0.28 -8.55 13.27
N VAL A 40 1.44 -9.16 13.35
CA VAL A 40 2.74 -8.47 13.19
C VAL A 40 3.37 -8.92 11.87
N SER A 41 3.72 -7.95 11.02
CA SER A 41 4.38 -8.22 9.75
C SER A 41 5.82 -8.66 9.98
N TRP A 42 6.33 -9.52 9.08
CA TRP A 42 7.74 -9.91 9.10
C TRP A 42 8.65 -8.74 8.70
N CYS A 43 8.10 -7.68 8.18
CA CYS A 43 8.84 -6.52 7.69
C CYS A 43 8.85 -5.44 8.79
N PRO A 44 9.98 -5.18 9.45
CA PRO A 44 10.00 -4.20 10.55
C PRO A 44 9.58 -2.80 10.12
N ASP A 45 9.99 -2.37 8.92
CA ASP A 45 9.60 -1.05 8.42
C ASP A 45 8.10 -1.00 8.15
N CYS A 46 7.50 -2.12 7.76
CA CYS A 46 6.05 -2.18 7.57
C CYS A 46 5.31 -2.02 8.90
N VAL A 47 5.85 -2.64 9.96
CA VAL A 47 5.27 -2.51 11.30
C VAL A 47 5.25 -1.04 11.74
N ARG A 48 6.33 -0.32 11.45
CA ARG A 48 6.43 1.08 11.83
C ARG A 48 5.60 1.99 10.93
N ALA A 49 5.53 1.66 9.63
CA ALA A 49 4.86 2.53 8.67
C ALA A 49 3.34 2.48 8.78
N GLU A 50 2.78 1.32 9.05
CA GLU A 50 1.34 1.17 9.01
C GLU A 50 0.59 2.17 9.90
N PRO A 51 0.95 2.32 11.19
CA PRO A 51 0.22 3.30 12.01
C PRO A 51 0.38 4.73 11.51
N ILE A 52 1.53 5.05 10.94
CA ILE A 52 1.77 6.40 10.41
C ILE A 52 0.88 6.66 9.20
N VAL A 53 0.81 5.69 8.28
CA VAL A 53 -0.05 5.79 7.10
C VAL A 53 -1.52 5.87 7.53
N ARG A 54 -1.94 5.03 8.49
CA ARG A 54 -3.33 5.03 8.93
C ARG A 54 -3.74 6.36 9.55
N LYS A 55 -2.83 7.01 10.25
CA LYS A 55 -3.10 8.34 10.80
C LYS A 55 -3.38 9.37 9.71
N ALA A 56 -2.81 9.16 8.54
CA ALA A 56 -2.94 10.10 7.43
C ALA A 56 -4.16 9.81 6.54
N LEU A 57 -4.84 8.68 6.73
CA LEU A 57 -5.98 8.32 5.88
C LEU A 57 -7.06 9.39 5.80
N PRO A 58 -7.35 10.17 6.87
CA PRO A 58 -8.33 11.25 6.73
C PRO A 58 -7.97 12.31 5.70
N HIS A 59 -6.72 12.37 5.26
CA HIS A 59 -6.30 13.31 4.22
C HIS A 59 -6.58 12.82 2.80
N LEU A 60 -7.08 11.59 2.65
CA LEU A 60 -7.41 11.07 1.32
C LEU A 60 -8.54 11.88 0.69
N PRO A 61 -8.51 12.04 -0.64
CA PRO A 61 -9.61 12.71 -1.33
C PRO A 61 -10.93 11.98 -1.10
N GLU A 62 -12.01 12.74 -1.16
CA GLU A 62 -13.36 12.19 -1.01
C GLU A 62 -13.60 11.07 -2.03
N GLY A 63 -14.15 9.95 -1.57
CA GLY A 63 -14.45 8.84 -2.45
C GLY A 63 -13.27 7.95 -2.79
N SER A 64 -12.14 8.15 -2.11
CA SER A 64 -10.94 7.33 -2.34
C SER A 64 -11.14 5.89 -1.88
N VAL A 65 -10.39 4.98 -2.50
CA VAL A 65 -10.27 3.61 -2.04
C VAL A 65 -8.82 3.38 -1.62
N PHE A 66 -8.65 2.91 -0.39
CA PHE A 66 -7.33 2.58 0.14
C PHE A 66 -7.21 1.06 0.22
N ILE A 67 -6.26 0.51 -0.53
CA ILE A 67 -6.02 -0.93 -0.58
C ILE A 67 -4.83 -1.26 0.30
N TYR A 68 -5.06 -2.05 1.34
CA TYR A 68 -3.97 -2.60 2.15
C TYR A 68 -3.66 -3.99 1.59
N CYS A 69 -2.47 -4.14 1.00
CA CYS A 69 -2.11 -5.37 0.29
C CYS A 69 -0.96 -6.07 0.98
N GLN A 70 -1.19 -7.31 1.43
CA GLN A 70 -0.11 -8.15 1.94
C GLN A 70 0.52 -8.88 0.76
N VAL A 71 1.84 -8.72 0.62
CA VAL A 71 2.57 -9.22 -0.56
C VAL A 71 3.06 -10.65 -0.43
N GLY A 72 2.82 -11.28 0.71
CA GLY A 72 3.24 -12.65 0.93
C GLY A 72 4.29 -12.77 2.02
N GLU A 73 4.75 -13.99 2.23
CA GLU A 73 5.79 -14.28 3.20
C GLU A 73 7.13 -13.79 2.71
N ARG A 74 8.10 -13.70 3.61
CA ARG A 74 9.42 -13.18 3.28
C ARG A 74 10.07 -13.97 2.15
N THR A 75 9.94 -15.30 2.14
CA THR A 75 10.54 -16.14 1.10
C THR A 75 9.95 -15.84 -0.27
N TYR A 76 8.63 -15.64 -0.34
CA TYR A 76 7.99 -15.26 -1.59
C TYR A 76 8.45 -13.87 -2.03
N TRP A 77 8.51 -12.93 -1.09
CA TRP A 77 8.93 -11.57 -1.44
C TRP A 77 10.36 -11.51 -1.96
N LYS A 78 11.25 -12.34 -1.41
CA LYS A 78 12.66 -12.34 -1.83
C LYS A 78 12.86 -12.91 -3.22
N ASP A 79 11.90 -13.67 -3.72
CA ASP A 79 11.96 -14.18 -5.08
C ASP A 79 11.79 -13.02 -6.05
N SER A 80 12.84 -12.72 -6.84
CA SER A 80 12.80 -11.59 -7.75
C SER A 80 11.78 -11.76 -8.88
N LYS A 81 11.24 -12.97 -9.03
CA LYS A 81 10.23 -13.26 -10.04
C LYS A 81 8.81 -13.05 -9.54
N ASN A 82 8.63 -12.65 -8.26
CA ASN A 82 7.29 -12.42 -7.77
C ASN A 82 6.64 -11.27 -8.56
N GLU A 83 5.32 -11.32 -8.64
CA GLU A 83 4.57 -10.44 -9.52
C GLU A 83 4.63 -8.98 -9.09
N PHE A 84 4.75 -8.73 -7.79
CA PHE A 84 4.86 -7.36 -7.31
C PHE A 84 6.15 -6.69 -7.82
N LYS A 85 7.25 -7.43 -7.85
CA LYS A 85 8.51 -6.90 -8.36
C LYS A 85 8.53 -6.89 -9.87
N ARG A 86 8.05 -7.96 -10.49
CA ARG A 86 8.14 -8.15 -11.93
C ARG A 86 7.19 -7.23 -12.69
N ILE A 87 5.96 -7.12 -12.23
CA ILE A 87 4.92 -6.39 -12.95
C ILE A 87 4.77 -4.96 -12.42
N LEU A 88 4.64 -4.80 -11.10
CA LEU A 88 4.46 -3.48 -10.51
C LEU A 88 5.77 -2.75 -10.30
N LYS A 89 6.91 -3.45 -10.45
CA LYS A 89 8.24 -2.86 -10.30
C LYS A 89 8.51 -2.34 -8.89
N LEU A 90 7.93 -2.99 -7.90
CA LEU A 90 8.22 -2.63 -6.52
C LEU A 90 9.65 -3.04 -6.18
N THR A 91 10.36 -2.18 -5.45
CA THR A 91 11.74 -2.44 -5.07
C THR A 91 11.89 -2.81 -3.61
N GLY A 92 10.87 -2.54 -2.80
CA GLY A 92 10.92 -2.85 -1.38
C GLY A 92 9.55 -2.72 -0.76
N VAL A 93 9.43 -3.16 0.49
CA VAL A 93 8.25 -2.92 1.29
C VAL A 93 8.69 -2.23 2.58
N PRO A 94 7.87 -1.34 3.14
CA PRO A 94 6.56 -0.93 2.63
C PRO A 94 6.68 -0.06 1.37
N THR A 95 5.66 -0.10 0.54
CA THR A 95 5.52 0.83 -0.58
C THR A 95 4.12 1.39 -0.54
N LEU A 96 3.99 2.70 -0.62
CA LEU A 96 2.70 3.39 -0.68
C LEU A 96 2.65 4.13 -2.00
N LEU A 97 1.61 3.88 -2.78
CA LEU A 97 1.53 4.51 -4.10
C LEU A 97 0.10 4.93 -4.44
N LYS A 98 0.01 5.85 -5.39
CA LYS A 98 -1.25 6.22 -6.01
C LYS A 98 -1.38 5.40 -7.28
N VAL A 99 -2.39 4.55 -7.36
CA VAL A 99 -2.56 3.63 -8.47
C VAL A 99 -2.79 4.42 -9.77
N GLY A 100 -2.08 4.02 -10.81
CA GLY A 100 -2.18 4.70 -12.11
C GLY A 100 -1.32 5.94 -12.22
N SER A 101 -0.47 6.21 -11.24
CA SER A 101 0.41 7.36 -11.21
C SER A 101 1.84 6.88 -10.94
N PRO A 102 2.86 7.60 -11.40
CA PRO A 102 4.23 7.24 -11.06
C PRO A 102 4.61 7.59 -9.62
N GLN A 103 3.74 8.29 -8.90
CA GLN A 103 4.04 8.72 -7.54
C GLN A 103 4.03 7.54 -6.58
N LYS A 104 5.11 7.38 -5.83
CA LYS A 104 5.19 6.33 -4.82
C LYS A 104 6.21 6.69 -3.75
N LEU A 105 5.98 6.14 -2.56
CA LEU A 105 6.91 6.23 -1.44
C LEU A 105 7.36 4.81 -1.12
N THR A 106 8.67 4.63 -0.88
CA THR A 106 9.23 3.30 -0.66
C THR A 106 10.01 3.27 0.64
N GLU A 107 9.81 2.22 1.43
CA GLU A 107 10.58 1.93 2.64
C GLU A 107 10.53 3.09 3.63
N ASP A 108 11.66 3.68 3.98
CA ASP A 108 11.69 4.72 5.02
C ASP A 108 10.89 5.97 4.65
N GLU A 109 10.65 6.21 3.36
CA GLU A 109 9.78 7.31 2.97
C GLU A 109 8.36 7.13 3.51
N CYS A 110 7.93 5.90 3.71
CA CYS A 110 6.61 5.60 4.27
C CYS A 110 6.53 5.90 5.77
N LEU A 111 7.63 6.30 6.38
CA LEU A 111 7.65 6.69 7.80
C LEU A 111 7.52 8.20 7.98
N LYS A 112 7.47 8.94 6.87
CA LYS A 112 7.46 10.41 6.90
C LYS A 112 6.05 10.91 6.64
N SER A 113 5.38 11.37 7.69
CA SER A 113 3.99 11.76 7.59
C SER A 113 3.76 12.90 6.60
N ASP A 114 4.72 13.83 6.48
CA ASP A 114 4.59 14.93 5.52
C ASP A 114 4.58 14.43 4.07
N LEU A 115 5.40 13.43 3.76
CA LEU A 115 5.42 12.85 2.41
C LEU A 115 4.13 12.10 2.13
N ILE A 116 3.62 11.37 3.14
CA ILE A 116 2.37 10.62 2.99
C ILE A 116 1.21 11.59 2.74
N GLU A 117 1.13 12.66 3.54
CA GLU A 117 0.06 13.63 3.37
C GLU A 117 0.14 14.32 2.01
N MET A 118 1.36 14.58 1.54
CA MET A 118 1.55 15.17 0.23
C MET A 118 1.05 14.23 -0.87
N LEU A 119 1.35 12.94 -0.76
CA LEU A 119 0.89 11.95 -1.72
C LEU A 119 -0.64 11.91 -1.74
N PHE A 120 -1.27 11.93 -0.56
CA PHE A 120 -2.71 11.81 -0.45
C PHE A 120 -3.44 13.08 -0.91
N SER A 121 -2.83 14.23 -0.76
CA SER A 121 -3.48 15.49 -1.09
C SER A 121 -3.13 16.00 -2.49
N ASP A 122 -2.28 15.29 -3.20
CA ASP A 122 -1.88 15.69 -4.53
C ASP A 122 -2.98 15.39 -5.53
N ASP A 123 -3.31 16.39 -6.31
CA ASP A 123 -4.39 16.29 -7.33
C ASP A 123 -3.87 15.76 -8.66
#